data_df9706a2a21adab40debce811fb64432
#
_entry.id   df9706a2a21adab40debce811fb64432
#
_cell.length_a   1.000
_cell.length_b   1.000
_cell.length_c   1.000
_cell.angle_alpha   90.00
_cell.angle_beta   90.00
_cell.angle_gamma   90.00
#
_symmetry.space_group_name_H-M   'P 1'
#
loop_
_entity.id
_entity.type
_entity.pdbx_description
1 polymer ?
#
loop_
_entity_poly.entity_id
_entity_poly.type
_entity_poly.pdbx_seq_one_letter_code
_entity_poly.pdbx_strand_id
1 'polypeptide(L)'
;MPKSEPLEEFVAIVMQSWRAAGGEPDIANELPNLLTDVGFRIRATASHVFAARPGTPMWEWPASFVETTLGRLLDLDYIDEAFAASVRRELASARDSEDALMFTPTMLEIIAQRA
;
A
#
# COMPACT_ATOMS: atom_id res chain seq x y z
N MET A 1 -3.61 7.08 -1.71
CA MET A 1 -3.24 7.49 -3.08
C MET A 1 -4.07 8.69 -3.48
N PRO A 2 -3.53 9.62 -4.27
CA PRO A 2 -4.36 10.64 -4.90
C PRO A 2 -5.50 9.99 -5.68
N LYS A 3 -6.66 10.65 -5.69
CA LYS A 3 -7.83 10.06 -6.34
C LYS A 3 -7.68 10.13 -7.85
N SER A 4 -7.58 8.98 -8.49
CA SER A 4 -7.53 8.84 -9.95
C SER A 4 -7.92 7.42 -10.30
N GLU A 5 -8.59 7.23 -11.43
CA GLU A 5 -8.99 5.91 -11.89
C GLU A 5 -7.79 4.98 -12.12
N PRO A 6 -6.71 5.40 -12.83
CA PRO A 6 -5.53 4.54 -12.99
C PRO A 6 -4.87 4.14 -11.66
N LEU A 7 -4.79 5.05 -10.69
CA LEU A 7 -4.19 4.74 -9.40
C LEU A 7 -5.06 3.77 -8.58
N GLU A 8 -6.37 3.94 -8.63
CA GLU A 8 -7.29 3.01 -7.96
C GLU A 8 -7.22 1.60 -8.57
N GLU A 9 -7.18 1.51 -9.90
CA GLU A 9 -7.03 0.25 -10.60
C GLU A 9 -5.68 -0.41 -10.30
N PHE A 10 -4.61 0.38 -10.25
CA PHE A 10 -3.28 -0.09 -9.86
C PHE A 10 -3.31 -0.76 -8.48
N VAL A 11 -3.90 -0.12 -7.49
CA VAL A 11 -4.00 -0.70 -6.13
C VAL A 11 -4.76 -2.02 -6.15
N ALA A 12 -5.86 -2.09 -6.89
CA ALA A 12 -6.65 -3.33 -7.00
C ALA A 12 -5.84 -4.47 -7.61
N ILE A 13 -5.07 -4.18 -8.67
CA ILE A 13 -4.20 -5.17 -9.33
C ILE A 13 -3.08 -5.62 -8.40
N VAL A 14 -2.47 -4.72 -7.64
CA VAL A 14 -1.44 -5.06 -6.66
C VAL A 14 -1.98 -6.04 -5.63
N MET A 15 -3.14 -5.76 -5.06
CA MET A 15 -3.75 -6.64 -4.06
C MET A 15 -4.07 -8.02 -4.64
N GLN A 16 -4.60 -8.06 -5.86
CA GLN A 16 -4.85 -9.30 -6.56
C GLN A 16 -3.55 -10.11 -6.77
N SER A 17 -2.47 -9.44 -7.17
CA SER A 17 -1.18 -10.10 -7.40
C SER A 17 -0.60 -10.68 -6.12
N TRP A 18 -0.76 -9.99 -4.99
CA TRP A 18 -0.31 -10.49 -3.70
C TRP A 18 -1.09 -11.72 -3.26
N ARG A 19 -2.42 -11.70 -3.41
CA ARG A 19 -3.27 -12.85 -3.08
C ARG A 19 -2.97 -14.06 -3.98
N ALA A 20 -2.72 -13.82 -5.25
CA ALA A 20 -2.31 -14.87 -6.19
C ALA A 20 -0.97 -15.51 -5.81
N ALA A 21 -0.07 -14.77 -5.18
CA ALA A 21 1.21 -15.26 -4.70
C ALA A 21 1.14 -15.88 -3.29
N GLY A 22 -0.04 -15.99 -2.69
CA GLY A 22 -0.24 -16.59 -1.38
C GLY A 22 -0.22 -15.60 -0.21
N GLY A 23 -0.10 -14.30 -0.48
CA GLY A 23 -0.16 -13.26 0.54
C GLY A 23 -1.58 -12.81 0.83
N GLU A 24 -1.76 -12.09 1.93
CA GLU A 24 -3.02 -11.46 2.27
C GLU A 24 -2.77 -10.02 2.69
N PRO A 25 -3.09 -9.01 1.83
CA PRO A 25 -2.84 -7.60 2.16
C PRO A 25 -3.64 -7.10 3.37
N ASP A 26 -4.76 -7.75 3.70
CA ASP A 26 -5.60 -7.41 4.85
C ASP A 26 -5.30 -8.25 6.08
N ILE A 27 -4.13 -8.88 6.15
CA ILE A 27 -3.76 -9.78 7.26
C ILE A 27 -3.88 -9.12 8.64
N ALA A 28 -3.77 -7.81 8.71
CA ALA A 28 -3.85 -7.07 9.98
C ALA A 28 -5.14 -7.38 10.74
N ASN A 29 -6.25 -7.59 10.03
CA ASN A 29 -7.54 -7.91 10.65
C ASN A 29 -7.55 -9.26 11.35
N GLU A 30 -6.69 -10.17 10.93
CA GLU A 30 -6.61 -11.54 11.45
C GLU A 30 -5.48 -11.74 12.46
N LEU A 31 -4.47 -10.85 12.44
CA LEU A 31 -3.28 -11.00 13.28
C LEU A 31 -3.57 -11.14 14.76
N PRO A 32 -4.49 -10.38 15.37
CA PRO A 32 -4.79 -10.57 16.79
C PRO A 32 -5.23 -12.01 17.12
N ASN A 33 -6.12 -12.59 16.32
CA ASN A 33 -6.56 -13.97 16.52
C ASN A 33 -5.43 -14.97 16.31
N LEU A 34 -4.62 -14.78 15.25
CA LEU A 34 -3.49 -15.66 14.96
C LEU A 34 -2.47 -15.64 16.10
N LEU A 35 -2.17 -14.47 16.64
CA LEU A 35 -1.25 -14.34 17.78
C LEU A 35 -1.81 -15.02 19.03
N THR A 36 -3.08 -14.83 19.31
CA THR A 36 -3.75 -15.46 20.45
C THR A 36 -3.73 -16.98 20.33
N ASP A 37 -4.00 -17.50 19.13
CA ASP A 37 -4.03 -18.95 18.87
C ASP A 37 -2.67 -19.61 19.09
N VAL A 38 -1.56 -18.88 18.92
CA VAL A 38 -0.22 -19.42 19.14
C VAL A 38 0.37 -19.04 20.49
N GLY A 39 -0.44 -18.52 21.41
CA GLY A 39 -0.04 -18.33 22.81
C GLY A 39 0.43 -16.93 23.18
N PHE A 40 0.13 -15.92 22.35
CA PHE A 40 0.41 -14.53 22.71
C PHE A 40 -0.80 -13.85 23.30
N ARG A 41 -0.54 -12.88 24.17
CA ARG A 41 -1.56 -12.00 24.70
C ARG A 41 -1.34 -10.60 24.11
N ILE A 42 -2.41 -10.04 23.54
CA ILE A 42 -2.34 -8.68 22.98
C ILE A 42 -2.33 -7.68 24.14
N ARG A 43 -1.31 -6.84 24.20
CA ARG A 43 -1.16 -5.83 25.22
C ARG A 43 -1.66 -4.48 24.76
N ALA A 44 -1.40 -4.13 23.52
CA ALA A 44 -1.82 -2.86 22.94
C ALA A 44 -1.88 -2.96 21.42
N THR A 45 -2.72 -2.14 20.83
CA THR A 45 -2.79 -1.96 19.38
C THR A 45 -2.83 -0.46 19.08
N ALA A 46 -2.22 -0.08 17.96
CA ALA A 46 -2.30 1.29 17.46
C ALA A 46 -2.31 1.25 15.93
N SER A 47 -3.00 2.19 15.32
CA SER A 47 -2.98 2.35 13.88
C SER A 47 -2.22 3.62 13.51
N HIS A 48 -1.47 3.55 12.41
CA HIS A 48 -0.68 4.67 11.90
C HIS A 48 -1.06 4.91 10.46
N VAL A 49 -1.53 6.11 10.15
CA VAL A 49 -1.80 6.57 8.80
C VAL A 49 -1.40 8.04 8.72
N PHE A 50 -0.72 8.41 7.64
CA PHE A 50 -0.24 9.78 7.46
C PHE A 50 -0.84 10.36 6.19
N ALA A 51 -1.22 11.63 6.26
CA ALA A 51 -1.56 12.43 5.10
C ALA A 51 -0.29 13.17 4.65
N ALA A 52 0.14 12.93 3.43
CA ALA A 52 1.40 13.47 2.92
C ALA A 52 1.17 14.38 1.73
N ARG A 53 1.91 15.48 1.69
CA ARG A 53 1.92 16.39 0.56
C ARG A 53 3.16 16.13 -0.30
N PRO A 54 3.12 16.49 -1.61
CA PRO A 54 4.30 16.36 -2.48
C PRO A 54 5.53 17.04 -1.89
N GLY A 55 6.70 16.45 -2.09
CA GLY A 55 7.96 16.99 -1.60
C GLY A 55 8.31 16.60 -0.16
N THR A 56 7.49 15.79 0.49
CA THR A 56 7.76 15.30 1.85
C THR A 56 8.24 13.85 1.82
N PRO A 57 9.01 13.40 2.84
CA PRO A 57 9.44 11.99 2.90
C PRO A 57 8.28 11.00 2.91
N MET A 58 7.17 11.34 3.57
CA MET A 58 5.99 10.47 3.62
C MET A 58 5.30 10.31 2.27
N TRP A 59 5.42 11.30 1.38
CA TRP A 59 4.96 11.17 -0.01
C TRP A 59 5.81 10.16 -0.77
N GLU A 60 7.13 10.21 -0.57
CA GLU A 60 8.06 9.35 -1.31
C GLU A 60 7.91 7.86 -0.97
N TRP A 61 7.45 7.53 0.22
CA TRP A 61 7.23 6.13 0.58
C TRP A 61 6.24 5.43 -0.36
N PRO A 62 4.95 5.82 -0.46
CA PRO A 62 4.07 5.17 -1.42
C PRO A 62 4.42 5.48 -2.88
N ALA A 63 4.98 6.64 -3.19
CA ALA A 63 5.37 6.99 -4.56
C ALA A 63 6.47 6.07 -5.10
N SER A 64 7.51 5.80 -4.31
CA SER A 64 8.56 4.86 -4.69
C SER A 64 8.06 3.42 -4.79
N PHE A 65 7.12 3.04 -3.94
CA PHE A 65 6.45 1.75 -4.02
C PHE A 65 5.73 1.57 -5.36
N VAL A 66 5.04 2.61 -5.84
CA VAL A 66 4.34 2.56 -7.13
C VAL A 66 5.33 2.22 -8.24
N GLU A 67 6.46 2.93 -8.33
CA GLU A 67 7.43 2.72 -9.42
C GLU A 67 8.03 1.31 -9.38
N THR A 68 8.43 0.85 -8.20
CA THR A 68 8.99 -0.50 -8.03
C THR A 68 7.98 -1.57 -8.39
N THR A 69 6.73 -1.39 -7.97
CA THR A 69 5.68 -2.38 -8.18
C THR A 69 5.21 -2.41 -9.62
N LEU A 70 5.19 -1.27 -10.33
CA LEU A 70 4.89 -1.26 -11.77
C LEU A 70 5.84 -2.17 -12.53
N GLY A 71 7.14 -2.12 -12.24
CA GLY A 71 8.12 -3.00 -12.86
C GLY A 71 7.81 -4.49 -12.61
N ARG A 72 7.47 -4.83 -11.37
CA ARG A 72 7.08 -6.21 -11.03
C ARG A 72 5.82 -6.66 -11.77
N LEU A 73 4.80 -5.82 -11.81
CA LEU A 73 3.55 -6.17 -12.49
C LEU A 73 3.72 -6.33 -14.00
N LEU A 74 4.60 -5.52 -14.61
CA LEU A 74 4.97 -5.69 -16.01
C LEU A 74 5.67 -7.04 -16.25
N ASP A 75 6.63 -7.39 -15.41
CA ASP A 75 7.37 -8.65 -15.52
C ASP A 75 6.47 -9.88 -15.36
N LEU A 76 5.41 -9.77 -14.55
CA LEU A 76 4.45 -10.84 -14.31
C LEU A 76 3.25 -10.81 -15.27
N ASP A 77 3.24 -9.92 -16.24
CA ASP A 77 2.17 -9.76 -17.24
C ASP A 77 0.79 -9.41 -16.65
N TYR A 78 0.75 -8.78 -15.48
CA TYR A 78 -0.51 -8.27 -14.93
C TYR A 78 -0.98 -6.98 -15.58
N ILE A 79 -0.06 -6.22 -16.14
CA ILE A 79 -0.33 -4.92 -16.78
C ILE A 79 0.51 -4.80 -18.04
N ASP A 80 0.13 -3.88 -18.94
CA ASP A 80 0.92 -3.54 -20.11
C ASP A 80 1.62 -2.18 -19.92
N GLU A 81 2.48 -1.83 -20.89
CA GLU A 81 3.24 -0.57 -20.84
C GLU A 81 2.33 0.66 -20.90
N ALA A 82 1.22 0.58 -21.62
CA ALA A 82 0.27 1.68 -21.72
C ALA A 82 -0.37 1.98 -20.36
N PHE A 83 -0.75 0.94 -19.63
CA PHE A 83 -1.29 1.10 -18.28
C PHE A 83 -0.25 1.66 -17.32
N ALA A 84 0.98 1.11 -17.35
CA ALA A 84 2.07 1.61 -16.51
C ALA A 84 2.34 3.11 -16.77
N ALA A 85 2.33 3.51 -18.04
CA ALA A 85 2.51 4.91 -18.40
C ALA A 85 1.38 5.80 -17.86
N SER A 86 0.13 5.30 -17.86
CA SER A 86 -1.01 6.05 -17.32
C SER A 86 -0.88 6.27 -15.80
N VAL A 87 -0.42 5.26 -15.08
CA VAL A 87 -0.18 5.35 -13.62
C VAL A 87 0.93 6.37 -13.33
N ARG A 88 2.03 6.31 -14.08
CA ARG A 88 3.15 7.26 -13.93
C ARG A 88 2.72 8.70 -14.18
N ARG A 89 1.89 8.92 -15.21
CA ARG A 89 1.37 10.27 -15.51
C ARG A 89 0.51 10.81 -14.38
N GLU A 90 -0.37 9.98 -13.83
CA GLU A 90 -1.25 10.40 -12.73
C GLU A 90 -0.44 10.75 -11.47
N LEU A 91 0.55 9.96 -11.15
CA LEU A 91 1.42 10.23 -10.02
C LEU A 91 2.25 11.49 -10.22
N ALA A 92 2.80 11.69 -11.41
CA ALA A 92 3.57 12.89 -11.76
C ALA A 92 2.69 14.14 -11.70
N SER A 93 1.46 14.07 -12.23
CA SER A 93 0.49 15.16 -12.17
C SER A 93 0.15 15.54 -10.73
N ALA A 94 -0.05 14.54 -9.88
CA ALA A 94 -0.29 14.77 -8.46
C ALA A 94 0.92 15.41 -7.76
N ARG A 95 2.12 14.97 -8.09
CA ARG A 95 3.36 15.52 -7.52
C ARG A 95 3.52 17.01 -7.84
N ASP A 96 3.08 17.43 -9.01
CA ASP A 96 3.15 18.82 -9.45
C ASP A 96 2.00 19.69 -8.93
N SER A 97 1.03 19.11 -8.23
CA SER A 97 -0.11 19.82 -7.69
C SER A 97 0.13 20.20 -6.24
N GLU A 98 -0.04 21.49 -5.92
CA GLU A 98 0.09 21.96 -4.54
C GLU A 98 -1.00 21.41 -3.62
N ASP A 99 -2.15 21.04 -4.20
CA ASP A 99 -3.30 20.57 -3.46
C ASP A 99 -3.40 19.05 -3.36
N ALA A 100 -2.45 18.33 -3.96
CA ALA A 100 -2.46 16.87 -3.90
C ALA A 100 -2.17 16.37 -2.49
N LEU A 101 -2.83 15.27 -2.15
CA LEU A 101 -2.69 14.62 -0.86
C LEU A 101 -2.59 13.12 -1.07
N MET A 102 -1.64 12.50 -0.41
CA MET A 102 -1.49 11.05 -0.39
C MET A 102 -1.68 10.54 1.03
N PHE A 103 -2.62 9.61 1.20
CA PHE A 103 -2.71 8.87 2.44
C PHE A 103 -1.82 7.64 2.35
N THR A 104 -0.97 7.44 3.36
CA THR A 104 -0.18 6.21 3.45
C THR A 104 -1.11 5.02 3.72
N PRO A 105 -0.67 3.79 3.43
CA PRO A 105 -1.41 2.63 3.91
C PRO A 105 -1.59 2.70 5.42
N THR A 106 -2.73 2.22 5.91
CA THR A 106 -2.95 2.10 7.35
C THR A 106 -2.09 0.96 7.87
N MET A 107 -1.19 1.26 8.80
CA MET A 107 -0.30 0.29 9.42
C MET A 107 -0.79 -0.03 10.82
N LEU A 108 -0.93 -1.32 11.11
CA LEU A 108 -1.28 -1.79 12.44
C LEU A 108 -0.01 -2.09 13.23
N GLU A 109 0.09 -1.49 14.39
CA GLU A 109 1.11 -1.83 15.38
C GLU A 109 0.46 -2.70 16.46
N ILE A 110 1.05 -3.84 16.75
CA ILE A 110 0.60 -4.73 17.81
C ILE A 110 1.75 -4.96 18.77
N ILE A 111 1.49 -4.75 20.05
CA ILE A 111 2.38 -5.15 21.11
C ILE A 111 1.78 -6.38 21.76
N ALA A 112 2.48 -7.50 21.65
CA ALA A 112 2.03 -8.78 22.18
C ALA A 112 3.09 -9.37 23.09
N GLN A 113 2.65 -10.09 24.10
CA GLN A 113 3.51 -10.74 25.08
C GLN A 113 3.21 -12.24 25.06
N ARG A 114 4.25 -13.04 25.05
CA ARG A 114 4.10 -14.49 25.15
C ARG A 114 3.52 -14.83 26.51
N ALA A 115 2.43 -15.55 26.48
CA ALA A 115 1.74 -15.95 27.71
C ALA A 115 2.40 -17.16 28.38
#